data_ca1b845797d03aa76c8444c270b7deb5
#
_entry.id   ca1b845797d03aa76c8444c270b7deb5
#
_cell.length_a   1.000
_cell.length_b   1.000
_cell.length_c   1.000
_cell.angle_alpha   90.00
_cell.angle_beta   90.00
_cell.angle_gamma   90.00
#
_symmetry.space_group_name_H-M   'P 1'
#
loop_
_entity.id
_entity.type
_entity.pdbx_description
1 polymer ?
#
loop_
_entity_poly.entity_id
_entity_poly.type
_entity_poly.pdbx_seq_one_letter_code
_entity_poly.pdbx_strand_id
1 'polypeptide(L)'
;MKKLFLILAVSVFAVSSAMAQAVHKPVVGKTGIRLYNHPSYRTEIILPQVKGYNIYKGDFHVHTIYSDGEVTPRERVREAWYDGLDIIALTDHLELRSYEKFMLKAHAPYNKDGKPYQYIRGGAGNKTDHTTPIYCDLDATYEEAVQYAKNEEIPVMVVRGTEIWRNPAVIGEYNALFLTDITDVAKPDIIESLKEARKQGAIIIHNHPGWRRKTMDKSEMQEKIYAEKLVDGIEVIGGTGPTLYPKMIDRCVDEKLTIFSNTDTHRTSAQYYPRGGEIFRSMTFILAKECTEKAIKDALLKRRTIGYAANHLIGEEMWLGEFLNAAVECKVVAVNDKKEHRAFQLTNHCSVPFVFRRGKTTYTLNPFHSIRVNFGKNKENGKYNTPKFAVENMWTVGDKHPVLTIEIDK
;
A
#
# COMPACT_ATOMS: atom_id res chain seq x y z
N MET A 1 30.23 53.95 37.07
CA MET A 1 30.08 52.52 36.91
C MET A 1 28.86 52.28 36.01
N LYS A 2 29.10 52.08 34.71
CA LYS A 2 28.04 51.86 33.72
C LYS A 2 27.87 50.34 33.55
N LYS A 3 26.72 49.80 33.92
CA LYS A 3 26.37 48.41 33.66
C LYS A 3 25.95 48.27 32.21
N LEU A 4 26.72 47.54 31.46
CA LEU A 4 26.42 47.14 30.08
C LEU A 4 25.45 45.95 30.14
N PHE A 5 24.18 46.13 29.72
CA PHE A 5 23.24 45.05 29.50
C PHE A 5 23.50 44.47 28.13
N LEU A 6 24.03 43.24 28.10
CA LEU A 6 24.17 42.45 26.88
C LEU A 6 22.82 41.80 26.60
N ILE A 7 22.08 42.34 25.66
CA ILE A 7 20.85 41.71 25.16
C ILE A 7 21.28 40.64 24.18
N LEU A 8 21.19 39.37 24.60
CA LEU A 8 21.37 38.21 23.73
C LEU A 8 20.06 38.06 22.89
N ALA A 9 20.12 38.57 21.67
CA ALA A 9 19.03 38.32 20.69
C ALA A 9 19.13 36.85 20.27
N VAL A 10 18.28 36.01 20.85
CA VAL A 10 18.02 34.66 20.33
C VAL A 10 17.20 34.86 19.07
N SER A 11 17.86 34.88 17.92
CA SER A 11 17.19 34.74 16.62
C SER A 11 16.64 33.34 16.53
N VAL A 12 15.36 33.20 16.84
CA VAL A 12 14.57 32.02 16.46
C VAL A 12 14.51 32.04 14.94
N PHE A 13 15.39 31.27 14.29
CA PHE A 13 15.17 30.89 12.90
C PHE A 13 13.94 30.00 12.90
N ALA A 14 12.78 30.60 12.72
CA ALA A 14 11.64 29.90 12.18
C ALA A 14 12.07 29.45 10.78
N VAL A 15 12.50 28.20 10.65
CA VAL A 15 12.56 27.53 9.37
C VAL A 15 11.10 27.34 8.97
N SER A 16 10.52 28.39 8.40
CA SER A 16 9.38 28.21 7.53
C SER A 16 9.90 27.30 6.42
N SER A 17 9.45 26.07 6.38
CA SER A 17 9.50 25.24 5.19
C SER A 17 8.55 25.86 4.16
N ALA A 18 8.95 27.05 3.64
CA ALA A 18 8.51 27.46 2.33
C ALA A 18 9.05 26.36 1.44
N MET A 19 8.15 25.51 0.92
CA MET A 19 8.46 24.70 -0.26
C MET A 19 8.88 25.72 -1.31
N ALA A 20 10.19 25.96 -1.39
CA ALA A 20 10.77 26.73 -2.46
C ALA A 20 10.36 25.97 -3.72
N GLN A 21 9.43 26.53 -4.49
CA GLN A 21 9.16 25.99 -5.82
C GLN A 21 10.52 25.90 -6.51
N ALA A 22 10.94 24.66 -6.77
CA ALA A 22 12.24 24.44 -7.38
C ALA A 22 12.26 25.21 -8.71
N VAL A 23 13.10 26.21 -8.80
CA VAL A 23 13.29 26.93 -10.06
C VAL A 23 14.02 25.98 -10.99
N HIS A 24 13.27 25.35 -11.89
CA HIS A 24 13.83 24.44 -12.88
C HIS A 24 14.71 25.23 -13.86
N LYS A 25 15.94 24.74 -14.09
CA LYS A 25 16.79 25.31 -15.13
C LYS A 25 16.14 25.10 -16.50
N PRO A 26 15.86 26.16 -17.26
CA PRO A 26 15.36 26.02 -18.61
C PRO A 26 16.31 25.21 -19.49
N VAL A 27 15.75 24.35 -20.34
CA VAL A 27 16.53 23.63 -21.37
C VAL A 27 16.40 24.36 -22.67
N VAL A 28 17.51 24.89 -23.17
CA VAL A 28 17.56 25.62 -24.45
C VAL A 28 17.65 24.60 -25.58
N GLY A 29 16.61 24.53 -26.39
CA GLY A 29 16.59 23.78 -27.66
C GLY A 29 16.91 24.65 -28.84
N LYS A 30 17.01 24.06 -30.05
CA LYS A 30 17.29 24.80 -31.30
C LYS A 30 16.20 25.81 -31.70
N THR A 31 14.96 25.53 -31.34
CA THR A 31 13.77 26.29 -31.75
C THR A 31 12.96 26.87 -30.63
N GLY A 32 13.39 26.63 -29.38
CA GLY A 32 12.65 27.12 -28.21
C GLY A 32 13.36 26.80 -26.89
N ILE A 33 12.85 27.41 -25.82
CA ILE A 33 13.34 27.22 -24.47
C ILE A 33 12.26 26.44 -23.70
N ARG A 34 12.58 25.25 -23.23
CA ARG A 34 11.69 24.49 -22.33
C ARG A 34 11.85 25.02 -20.91
N LEU A 35 10.84 25.71 -20.41
CA LEU A 35 10.86 26.33 -19.09
C LEU A 35 10.74 25.31 -17.95
N TYR A 36 10.15 24.16 -18.21
CA TYR A 36 9.98 23.06 -17.27
C TYR A 36 10.24 21.72 -17.98
N ASN A 37 11.03 20.85 -17.35
CA ASN A 37 11.24 19.50 -17.83
C ASN A 37 10.53 18.53 -16.88
N HIS A 38 9.44 17.93 -17.33
CA HIS A 38 8.71 16.95 -16.53
C HIS A 38 9.60 15.72 -16.31
N PRO A 39 9.81 15.28 -15.06
CA PRO A 39 10.57 14.07 -14.83
C PRO A 39 9.86 12.86 -15.46
N SER A 40 10.58 12.12 -16.28
CA SER A 40 10.10 10.93 -16.99
C SER A 40 10.79 9.65 -16.48
N TYR A 41 11.19 9.65 -15.22
CA TYR A 41 11.84 8.50 -14.60
C TYR A 41 10.91 7.79 -13.61
N ARG A 42 11.09 6.49 -13.48
CA ARG A 42 10.44 5.68 -12.47
C ARG A 42 10.93 6.08 -11.07
N THR A 43 10.04 6.15 -10.10
CA THR A 43 10.42 6.29 -8.70
C THR A 43 11.13 5.02 -8.25
N GLU A 44 12.37 5.14 -7.78
CA GLU A 44 13.11 4.03 -7.21
C GLU A 44 12.80 3.90 -5.73
N ILE A 45 12.22 2.77 -5.35
CA ILE A 45 11.95 2.41 -3.96
C ILE A 45 12.85 1.24 -3.61
N ILE A 46 13.96 1.55 -2.93
CA ILE A 46 14.97 0.58 -2.53
C ILE A 46 14.54 -0.06 -1.22
N LEU A 47 14.38 -1.37 -1.23
CA LEU A 47 13.97 -2.18 -0.07
C LEU A 47 14.96 -3.33 0.13
N PRO A 48 15.17 -3.81 1.36
CA PRO A 48 16.09 -4.90 1.64
C PRO A 48 15.53 -6.25 1.16
N GLN A 49 16.40 -7.23 1.02
CA GLN A 49 15.96 -8.61 1.02
C GLN A 49 15.69 -9.06 2.46
N VAL A 50 14.58 -9.74 2.71
CA VAL A 50 14.17 -10.21 4.03
C VAL A 50 14.07 -11.73 4.03
N LYS A 51 14.88 -12.40 4.86
CA LYS A 51 14.93 -13.88 4.93
C LYS A 51 15.08 -14.54 3.56
N GLY A 52 15.83 -13.90 2.67
CA GLY A 52 16.08 -14.37 1.31
C GLY A 52 14.88 -14.23 0.36
N TYR A 53 13.88 -13.44 0.71
CA TYR A 53 12.83 -12.96 -0.19
C TYR A 53 13.17 -11.56 -0.69
N ASN A 54 12.87 -11.30 -1.95
CA ASN A 54 12.77 -9.94 -2.47
C ASN A 54 11.44 -9.32 -2.02
N ILE A 55 11.37 -7.98 -1.95
CA ILE A 55 10.13 -7.29 -1.66
C ILE A 55 9.61 -6.66 -2.94
N TYR A 56 8.42 -7.10 -3.36
CA TYR A 56 7.68 -6.54 -4.48
C TYR A 56 6.59 -5.60 -3.98
N LYS A 57 6.32 -4.56 -4.75
CA LYS A 57 5.40 -3.48 -4.40
C LYS A 57 4.13 -3.62 -5.23
N GLY A 58 3.00 -3.86 -4.57
CA GLY A 58 1.72 -4.06 -5.23
C GLY A 58 0.64 -3.11 -4.73
N ASP A 59 -0.23 -2.68 -5.64
CA ASP A 59 -1.50 -2.05 -5.31
C ASP A 59 -2.63 -2.89 -5.92
N PHE A 60 -3.49 -3.40 -5.06
CA PHE A 60 -4.51 -4.37 -5.42
C PHE A 60 -5.94 -3.79 -5.39
N HIS A 61 -6.04 -2.43 -5.42
CA HIS A 61 -7.32 -1.76 -5.44
C HIS A 61 -7.23 -0.43 -6.19
N VAL A 62 -7.59 -0.45 -7.47
CA VAL A 62 -7.66 0.76 -8.29
C VAL A 62 -8.82 0.70 -9.27
N HIS A 63 -9.38 1.87 -9.61
CA HIS A 63 -10.52 2.03 -10.51
C HIS A 63 -10.15 2.75 -11.79
N THR A 64 -10.86 2.46 -12.86
CA THR A 64 -10.71 3.08 -14.16
C THR A 64 -12.03 3.65 -14.66
N ILE A 65 -12.01 4.26 -15.85
CA ILE A 65 -13.22 4.73 -16.54
C ILE A 65 -14.20 3.60 -16.89
N TYR A 66 -13.82 2.33 -16.70
CA TYR A 66 -14.74 1.20 -16.87
C TYR A 66 -15.69 1.04 -15.66
N SER A 67 -15.44 1.69 -14.54
CA SER A 67 -16.39 1.80 -13.41
C SER A 67 -16.68 3.24 -13.04
N ASP A 68 -16.07 3.77 -12.02
CA ASP A 68 -16.25 5.14 -11.52
C ASP A 68 -14.92 5.90 -11.35
N GLY A 69 -13.81 5.32 -11.80
CA GLY A 69 -12.52 6.01 -11.91
C GLY A 69 -12.46 6.97 -13.10
N GLU A 70 -11.57 7.94 -13.05
CA GLU A 70 -11.44 9.04 -14.03
C GLU A 70 -10.29 8.82 -15.03
N VAL A 71 -9.56 7.68 -14.96
CA VAL A 71 -8.39 7.40 -15.81
C VAL A 71 -8.53 6.07 -16.56
N THR A 72 -7.82 5.95 -17.67
CA THR A 72 -7.87 4.73 -18.50
C THR A 72 -7.03 3.60 -17.86
N PRO A 73 -7.28 2.32 -18.23
CA PRO A 73 -6.42 1.22 -17.84
C PRO A 73 -4.95 1.43 -18.22
N ARG A 74 -4.68 2.01 -19.37
CA ARG A 74 -3.31 2.36 -19.83
C ARG A 74 -2.62 3.32 -18.88
N GLU A 75 -3.32 4.36 -18.46
CA GLU A 75 -2.77 5.32 -17.51
C GLU A 75 -2.50 4.66 -16.16
N ARG A 76 -3.34 3.74 -15.68
CA ARG A 76 -3.08 2.97 -14.44
C ARG A 76 -1.77 2.17 -14.52
N VAL A 77 -1.49 1.55 -15.66
CA VAL A 77 -0.21 0.83 -15.88
C VAL A 77 0.97 1.81 -15.87
N ARG A 78 0.84 2.95 -16.54
CA ARG A 78 1.89 3.99 -16.55
C ARG A 78 2.14 4.55 -15.16
N GLU A 79 1.08 4.90 -14.43
CA GLU A 79 1.17 5.39 -13.06
C GLU A 79 1.85 4.37 -12.15
N ALA A 80 1.45 3.11 -12.21
CA ALA A 80 2.06 2.04 -11.44
C ALA A 80 3.58 1.98 -11.66
N TRP A 81 4.01 2.05 -12.91
CA TRP A 81 5.43 2.06 -13.25
C TRP A 81 6.14 3.30 -12.73
N TYR A 82 5.59 4.49 -12.98
CA TYR A 82 6.19 5.75 -12.51
C TYR A 82 6.26 5.86 -11.00
N ASP A 83 5.27 5.34 -10.30
CA ASP A 83 5.20 5.36 -8.83
C ASP A 83 6.06 4.28 -8.17
N GLY A 84 6.72 3.43 -8.96
CA GLY A 84 7.65 2.41 -8.47
C GLY A 84 7.01 1.07 -8.13
N LEU A 85 5.75 0.84 -8.51
CA LEU A 85 5.11 -0.46 -8.29
C LEU A 85 5.65 -1.54 -9.24
N ASP A 86 5.62 -2.77 -8.78
CA ASP A 86 5.93 -3.96 -9.56
C ASP A 86 4.67 -4.70 -10.00
N ILE A 87 3.55 -4.47 -9.28
CA ILE A 87 2.28 -5.17 -9.47
C ILE A 87 1.13 -4.17 -9.33
N ILE A 88 0.14 -4.27 -10.21
CA ILE A 88 -1.13 -3.55 -10.10
C ILE A 88 -2.30 -4.48 -10.43
N ALA A 89 -3.35 -4.46 -9.60
CA ALA A 89 -4.60 -5.11 -9.93
C ALA A 89 -5.63 -4.06 -10.33
N LEU A 90 -6.25 -4.23 -11.51
CA LEU A 90 -7.39 -3.42 -11.90
C LEU A 90 -8.65 -4.05 -11.31
N THR A 91 -9.34 -3.30 -10.49
CA THR A 91 -10.47 -3.79 -9.68
C THR A 91 -11.70 -2.93 -9.87
N ASP A 92 -11.98 -2.58 -11.13
CA ASP A 92 -13.21 -1.87 -11.47
C ASP A 92 -14.42 -2.57 -10.84
N HIS A 93 -15.38 -1.79 -10.36
CA HIS A 93 -16.59 -2.32 -9.79
C HIS A 93 -17.33 -3.24 -10.77
N LEU A 94 -17.79 -4.36 -10.26
CA LEU A 94 -18.63 -5.28 -11.01
C LEU A 94 -20.00 -4.66 -11.32
N GLU A 95 -20.59 -3.95 -10.35
CA GLU A 95 -21.96 -3.44 -10.41
C GLU A 95 -22.08 -1.92 -10.57
N LEU A 96 -21.11 -1.17 -10.04
CA LEU A 96 -21.13 0.29 -10.10
C LEU A 96 -20.31 0.79 -11.29
N ARG A 97 -20.98 1.06 -12.40
CA ARG A 97 -20.35 1.45 -13.67
C ARG A 97 -20.83 2.83 -14.11
N SER A 98 -20.42 3.83 -13.35
CA SER A 98 -20.92 5.21 -13.45
C SER A 98 -20.68 5.84 -14.82
N TYR A 99 -19.59 5.49 -15.49
CA TYR A 99 -19.19 6.06 -16.78
C TYR A 99 -19.50 5.16 -17.97
N GLU A 100 -20.20 4.06 -17.79
CA GLU A 100 -20.46 3.09 -18.85
C GLU A 100 -21.09 3.71 -20.10
N LYS A 101 -22.07 4.62 -19.95
CA LYS A 101 -22.70 5.29 -21.09
C LYS A 101 -21.73 6.18 -21.89
N PHE A 102 -20.74 6.72 -21.23
CA PHE A 102 -19.66 7.46 -21.86
C PHE A 102 -18.72 6.55 -22.61
N MET A 103 -18.35 5.47 -21.97
CA MET A 103 -17.42 4.47 -22.48
C MET A 103 -17.96 3.78 -23.72
N LEU A 104 -19.22 3.35 -23.71
CA LEU A 104 -19.87 2.71 -24.84
C LEU A 104 -19.83 3.54 -26.13
N LYS A 105 -19.84 4.88 -26.02
CA LYS A 105 -19.73 5.78 -27.17
C LYS A 105 -18.31 5.93 -27.72
N ALA A 106 -17.31 5.79 -26.88
CA ALA A 106 -15.95 6.19 -27.22
C ALA A 106 -14.94 5.04 -27.33
N HIS A 107 -15.00 4.04 -26.45
CA HIS A 107 -13.91 3.09 -26.29
C HIS A 107 -14.33 1.66 -25.95
N ALA A 108 -15.50 1.45 -25.35
CA ALA A 108 -15.80 0.14 -24.81
C ALA A 108 -16.15 -0.84 -25.93
N PRO A 109 -15.48 -1.98 -25.98
CA PRO A 109 -15.97 -3.09 -26.78
C PRO A 109 -17.29 -3.56 -26.17
N TYR A 110 -18.29 -3.75 -27.02
CA TYR A 110 -19.47 -4.51 -26.61
C TYR A 110 -19.03 -5.92 -26.24
N ASN A 111 -19.81 -6.57 -25.36
CA ASN A 111 -19.60 -8.00 -25.16
C ASN A 111 -19.67 -8.75 -26.52
N LYS A 112 -19.01 -9.90 -26.59
CA LYS A 112 -18.82 -10.64 -27.85
C LYS A 112 -20.11 -10.92 -28.61
N ASP A 113 -21.25 -10.99 -27.89
CA ASP A 113 -22.56 -11.32 -28.44
C ASP A 113 -23.41 -10.08 -28.70
N GLY A 114 -22.96 -8.88 -28.36
CA GLY A 114 -23.75 -7.65 -28.45
C GLY A 114 -24.95 -7.62 -27.51
N LYS A 115 -25.02 -8.55 -26.54
CA LYS A 115 -26.10 -8.68 -25.59
C LYS A 115 -25.71 -8.07 -24.24
N PRO A 116 -26.64 -7.44 -23.51
CA PRO A 116 -26.35 -6.95 -22.16
C PRO A 116 -26.10 -8.12 -21.23
N TYR A 117 -25.18 -7.91 -20.25
CA TYR A 117 -25.11 -8.76 -19.08
C TYR A 117 -26.36 -8.59 -18.22
N GLN A 118 -26.82 -9.68 -17.60
CA GLN A 118 -28.13 -9.73 -17.01
C GLN A 118 -28.34 -8.97 -15.70
N TYR A 119 -27.34 -8.31 -15.17
CA TYR A 119 -27.52 -7.53 -13.96
C TYR A 119 -26.40 -6.55 -13.74
N ILE A 120 -26.60 -5.67 -12.80
CA ILE A 120 -25.77 -4.54 -12.84
C ILE A 120 -25.55 -3.69 -11.67
N ARG A 121 -26.34 -3.54 -10.71
CA ARG A 121 -26.10 -2.68 -9.57
C ARG A 121 -26.06 -3.46 -8.28
N GLY A 122 -25.08 -3.14 -7.43
CA GLY A 122 -25.15 -3.47 -6.03
C GLY A 122 -26.39 -2.84 -5.42
N GLY A 123 -27.36 -3.68 -5.02
CA GLY A 123 -28.56 -3.22 -4.33
C GLY A 123 -28.32 -2.91 -2.86
N ALA A 124 -29.34 -2.47 -2.15
CA ALA A 124 -29.30 -2.24 -0.71
C ALA A 124 -29.09 -3.52 0.12
N GLY A 125 -29.28 -4.70 -0.47
CA GLY A 125 -29.11 -6.03 0.11
C GLY A 125 -27.92 -6.78 -0.45
N ASN A 126 -27.92 -8.10 -0.28
CA ASN A 126 -26.89 -9.00 -0.79
C ASN A 126 -27.08 -9.40 -2.26
N LYS A 127 -28.16 -8.94 -2.89
CA LYS A 127 -28.47 -9.22 -4.30
C LYS A 127 -28.30 -7.97 -5.15
N THR A 128 -27.95 -8.19 -6.40
CA THR A 128 -27.86 -7.13 -7.39
C THR A 128 -29.24 -6.68 -7.84
N ASP A 129 -29.32 -5.42 -8.29
CA ASP A 129 -30.46 -4.89 -9.01
C ASP A 129 -30.31 -5.19 -10.51
N HIS A 130 -31.27 -5.89 -11.08
CA HIS A 130 -31.27 -6.31 -12.49
C HIS A 130 -31.90 -5.28 -13.46
N THR A 131 -32.19 -4.07 -13.00
CA THR A 131 -32.98 -3.11 -13.78
C THR A 131 -32.17 -2.37 -14.86
N THR A 132 -30.85 -2.33 -14.74
CA THR A 132 -30.00 -1.59 -15.67
C THR A 132 -29.00 -2.53 -16.36
N PRO A 133 -29.09 -2.77 -17.68
CA PRO A 133 -28.18 -3.67 -18.40
C PRO A 133 -26.76 -3.13 -18.54
N ILE A 134 -25.75 -3.95 -18.39
CA ILE A 134 -24.35 -3.71 -18.72
C ILE A 134 -24.05 -4.27 -20.10
N TYR A 135 -23.45 -3.46 -20.93
CA TYR A 135 -23.07 -3.83 -22.30
C TYR A 135 -21.56 -3.96 -22.48
N CYS A 136 -20.77 -3.39 -21.59
CA CYS A 136 -19.32 -3.51 -21.63
C CYS A 136 -18.86 -4.91 -21.30
N ASP A 137 -17.83 -5.37 -21.99
CA ASP A 137 -17.06 -6.55 -21.59
C ASP A 137 -16.38 -6.26 -20.25
N LEU A 138 -16.66 -7.09 -19.24
CA LEU A 138 -16.11 -6.88 -17.89
C LEU A 138 -14.61 -7.15 -17.82
N ASP A 139 -14.07 -7.95 -18.73
CA ASP A 139 -12.64 -8.25 -18.82
C ASP A 139 -11.84 -7.19 -19.62
N ALA A 140 -12.53 -6.31 -20.35
CA ALA A 140 -11.88 -5.32 -21.24
C ALA A 140 -10.87 -4.42 -20.53
N THR A 141 -11.12 -4.05 -19.29
CA THR A 141 -10.21 -3.26 -18.46
C THR A 141 -8.83 -3.96 -18.30
N TYR A 142 -8.86 -5.23 -17.95
CA TYR A 142 -7.66 -6.04 -17.80
C TYR A 142 -6.95 -6.26 -19.14
N GLU A 143 -7.71 -6.62 -20.17
CA GLU A 143 -7.18 -6.90 -21.51
C GLU A 143 -6.48 -5.67 -22.11
N GLU A 144 -7.08 -4.48 -21.98
CA GLU A 144 -6.48 -3.21 -22.41
C GLU A 144 -5.18 -2.91 -21.67
N ALA A 145 -5.16 -3.10 -20.34
CA ALA A 145 -4.00 -2.83 -19.53
C ALA A 145 -2.83 -3.78 -19.84
N VAL A 146 -3.10 -5.08 -19.95
CA VAL A 146 -2.09 -6.09 -20.29
C VAL A 146 -1.52 -5.86 -21.67
N GLN A 147 -2.40 -5.60 -22.66
CA GLN A 147 -1.94 -5.34 -24.02
C GLN A 147 -1.07 -4.07 -24.07
N TYR A 148 -1.45 -3.04 -23.34
CA TYR A 148 -0.66 -1.81 -23.25
C TYR A 148 0.70 -2.06 -22.58
N ALA A 149 0.72 -2.71 -21.43
CA ALA A 149 1.97 -3.05 -20.73
C ALA A 149 2.94 -3.82 -21.64
N LYS A 150 2.40 -4.78 -22.40
CA LYS A 150 3.18 -5.58 -23.36
C LYS A 150 3.70 -4.74 -24.53
N ASN A 151 2.88 -3.91 -25.13
CA ASN A 151 3.26 -3.09 -26.30
C ASN A 151 4.31 -2.04 -25.96
N GLU A 152 4.24 -1.47 -24.77
CA GLU A 152 5.17 -0.45 -24.29
C GLU A 152 6.34 -1.04 -23.48
N GLU A 153 6.45 -2.36 -23.40
CA GLU A 153 7.48 -3.08 -22.63
C GLU A 153 7.58 -2.61 -21.17
N ILE A 154 6.44 -2.27 -20.56
CA ILE A 154 6.38 -1.82 -19.16
C ILE A 154 6.43 -3.05 -18.22
N PRO A 155 7.47 -3.20 -17.39
CA PRO A 155 7.66 -4.38 -16.55
C PRO A 155 6.81 -4.32 -15.26
N VAL A 156 5.50 -4.13 -15.40
CA VAL A 156 4.52 -4.16 -14.31
C VAL A 156 3.62 -5.37 -14.52
N MET A 157 3.50 -6.21 -13.50
CA MET A 157 2.53 -7.31 -13.51
C MET A 157 1.12 -6.72 -13.36
N VAL A 158 0.28 -6.92 -14.35
CA VAL A 158 -1.14 -6.56 -14.29
C VAL A 158 -1.93 -7.77 -13.83
N VAL A 159 -2.69 -7.61 -12.75
CA VAL A 159 -3.53 -8.65 -12.15
C VAL A 159 -4.98 -8.42 -12.56
N ARG A 160 -5.65 -9.48 -13.06
CA ARG A 160 -7.08 -9.45 -13.36
C ARG A 160 -7.86 -9.50 -12.06
N GLY A 161 -8.70 -8.49 -11.83
CA GLY A 161 -9.52 -8.41 -10.64
C GLY A 161 -10.80 -7.61 -10.86
N THR A 162 -11.66 -7.65 -9.89
CA THR A 162 -12.87 -6.83 -9.83
C THR A 162 -13.25 -6.55 -8.39
N GLU A 163 -13.84 -5.39 -8.13
CA GLU A 163 -14.48 -5.12 -6.86
C GLU A 163 -15.98 -5.48 -6.93
N ILE A 164 -16.37 -6.37 -6.05
CA ILE A 164 -17.77 -6.79 -5.87
C ILE A 164 -18.40 -5.82 -4.87
N TRP A 165 -19.23 -4.92 -5.39
CA TRP A 165 -19.90 -3.88 -4.61
C TRP A 165 -21.28 -4.32 -4.17
N ARG A 166 -21.49 -4.46 -2.88
CA ARG A 166 -22.80 -4.70 -2.27
C ARG A 166 -22.98 -3.65 -1.18
N ASN A 167 -24.07 -3.63 -0.47
CA ASN A 167 -24.32 -2.68 0.60
C ASN A 167 -23.11 -2.54 1.57
N PRO A 168 -22.24 -1.53 1.41
CA PRO A 168 -20.98 -1.47 2.17
C PRO A 168 -21.19 -1.30 3.66
N ALA A 169 -22.31 -0.70 4.08
CA ALA A 169 -22.65 -0.52 5.49
C ALA A 169 -22.99 -1.83 6.21
N VAL A 170 -23.44 -2.86 5.47
CA VAL A 170 -23.94 -4.12 6.03
C VAL A 170 -23.13 -5.32 5.56
N ILE A 171 -22.77 -5.37 4.28
CA ILE A 171 -22.11 -6.54 3.68
C ILE A 171 -20.61 -6.31 3.54
N GLY A 172 -20.20 -5.11 3.13
CA GLY A 172 -18.84 -4.77 2.75
C GLY A 172 -18.62 -4.87 1.25
N GLU A 173 -17.43 -4.54 0.83
CA GLU A 173 -16.94 -4.59 -0.54
C GLU A 173 -15.73 -5.53 -0.60
N TYR A 174 -15.60 -6.27 -1.70
CA TYR A 174 -14.61 -7.34 -1.80
C TYR A 174 -13.91 -7.32 -3.14
N ASN A 175 -12.60 -7.23 -3.14
CA ASN A 175 -11.80 -7.48 -4.35
C ASN A 175 -11.57 -8.96 -4.53
N ALA A 176 -11.88 -9.47 -5.73
CA ALA A 176 -11.47 -10.78 -6.19
C ALA A 176 -10.31 -10.62 -7.18
N LEU A 177 -9.16 -11.20 -6.89
CA LEU A 177 -7.92 -11.04 -7.64
C LEU A 177 -7.47 -12.34 -8.29
N PHE A 178 -6.72 -12.24 -9.38
CA PHE A 178 -6.21 -13.37 -10.15
C PHE A 178 -7.33 -14.23 -10.75
N LEU A 179 -8.38 -13.57 -11.21
CA LEU A 179 -9.49 -14.19 -11.90
C LEU A 179 -9.08 -14.68 -13.30
N THR A 180 -9.78 -15.67 -13.81
CA THR A 180 -9.68 -16.10 -15.21
C THR A 180 -10.73 -15.45 -16.08
N ASP A 181 -11.89 -15.12 -15.51
CA ASP A 181 -13.01 -14.48 -16.17
C ASP A 181 -13.83 -13.68 -15.13
N ILE A 182 -13.96 -12.37 -15.35
CA ILE A 182 -14.72 -11.48 -14.45
C ILE A 182 -16.23 -11.70 -14.63
N THR A 183 -16.68 -11.98 -15.85
CA THR A 183 -18.10 -12.15 -16.16
C THR A 183 -18.72 -13.29 -15.38
N ASP A 184 -17.98 -14.38 -15.18
CA ASP A 184 -18.46 -15.53 -14.41
C ASP A 184 -18.70 -15.22 -12.93
N VAL A 185 -17.94 -14.24 -12.38
CA VAL A 185 -18.11 -13.79 -10.99
C VAL A 185 -19.38 -12.97 -10.80
N ALA A 186 -19.91 -12.47 -11.88
CA ALA A 186 -21.09 -11.63 -11.89
C ALA A 186 -22.37 -12.44 -11.54
N LYS A 187 -22.57 -12.77 -10.26
CA LYS A 187 -23.75 -13.47 -9.74
C LYS A 187 -24.67 -12.54 -8.95
N PRO A 188 -25.97 -12.79 -8.92
CA PRO A 188 -26.91 -11.99 -8.14
C PRO A 188 -26.62 -11.95 -6.65
N ASP A 189 -26.31 -13.09 -6.06
CA ASP A 189 -26.01 -13.23 -4.63
C ASP A 189 -24.50 -13.03 -4.35
N ILE A 190 -24.16 -12.33 -3.27
CA ILE A 190 -22.78 -12.05 -2.91
C ILE A 190 -21.97 -13.33 -2.62
N ILE A 191 -22.57 -14.29 -1.93
CA ILE A 191 -21.87 -15.53 -1.58
C ILE A 191 -21.64 -16.36 -2.84
N GLU A 192 -22.57 -16.38 -3.78
CA GLU A 192 -22.40 -17.04 -5.08
C GLU A 192 -21.29 -16.37 -5.89
N SER A 193 -21.22 -15.02 -5.91
CA SER A 193 -20.12 -14.28 -6.56
C SER A 193 -18.77 -14.65 -5.95
N LEU A 194 -18.63 -14.63 -4.62
CA LEU A 194 -17.38 -14.95 -3.94
C LEU A 194 -17.01 -16.45 -4.11
N LYS A 195 -17.97 -17.34 -4.14
CA LYS A 195 -17.74 -18.77 -4.44
C LYS A 195 -17.25 -19.00 -5.86
N GLU A 196 -17.82 -18.30 -6.84
CA GLU A 196 -17.33 -18.40 -8.21
C GLU A 196 -15.91 -17.85 -8.35
N ALA A 197 -15.62 -16.70 -7.71
CA ALA A 197 -14.24 -16.18 -7.65
C ALA A 197 -13.29 -17.20 -7.00
N ARG A 198 -13.69 -17.82 -5.89
CA ARG A 198 -12.92 -18.87 -5.22
C ARG A 198 -12.67 -20.08 -6.11
N LYS A 199 -13.67 -20.52 -6.88
CA LYS A 199 -13.55 -21.63 -7.83
C LYS A 199 -12.52 -21.35 -8.93
N GLN A 200 -12.37 -20.09 -9.35
CA GLN A 200 -11.32 -19.63 -10.26
C GLN A 200 -9.93 -19.54 -9.58
N GLY A 201 -9.83 -19.79 -8.28
CA GLY A 201 -8.59 -19.69 -7.53
C GLY A 201 -8.23 -18.25 -7.15
N ALA A 202 -9.20 -17.36 -7.08
CA ALA A 202 -8.99 -15.97 -6.68
C ALA A 202 -8.55 -15.84 -5.22
N ILE A 203 -7.76 -14.79 -4.96
CA ILE A 203 -7.54 -14.23 -3.62
C ILE A 203 -8.60 -13.17 -3.39
N ILE A 204 -9.31 -13.25 -2.26
CA ILE A 204 -10.44 -12.38 -1.95
C ILE A 204 -10.07 -11.47 -0.78
N ILE A 205 -10.18 -10.15 -0.99
CA ILE A 205 -9.84 -9.11 -0.01
C ILE A 205 -11.13 -8.42 0.44
N HIS A 206 -11.30 -8.26 1.75
CA HIS A 206 -12.32 -7.37 2.31
C HIS A 206 -11.78 -5.94 2.30
N ASN A 207 -12.35 -5.09 1.45
CA ASN A 207 -11.90 -3.74 1.20
C ASN A 207 -12.32 -2.77 2.32
N HIS A 208 -11.51 -1.74 2.58
CA HIS A 208 -11.77 -0.59 3.46
C HIS A 208 -12.90 -0.82 4.50
N PRO A 209 -12.73 -1.75 5.45
CA PRO A 209 -13.81 -2.33 6.27
C PRO A 209 -14.53 -1.33 7.19
N GLY A 210 -14.02 -0.11 7.33
CA GLY A 210 -14.65 1.00 8.03
C GLY A 210 -15.53 1.89 7.16
N TRP A 211 -15.50 1.73 5.84
CA TRP A 211 -16.26 2.58 4.93
C TRP A 211 -17.77 2.49 5.19
N ARG A 212 -18.42 3.65 5.43
CA ARG A 212 -19.85 3.78 5.76
C ARG A 212 -20.31 2.93 6.95
N ARG A 213 -19.41 2.47 7.82
CA ARG A 213 -19.73 1.64 8.98
C ARG A 213 -19.54 2.42 10.29
N LYS A 214 -20.36 2.08 11.29
CA LYS A 214 -20.29 2.65 12.65
C LYS A 214 -19.43 1.78 13.58
N THR A 215 -19.17 0.54 13.23
CA THR A 215 -18.39 -0.42 14.01
C THR A 215 -17.53 -1.29 13.08
N MET A 216 -16.44 -1.80 13.62
CA MET A 216 -15.57 -2.78 12.97
C MET A 216 -16.03 -4.23 13.18
N ASP A 217 -17.07 -4.47 13.95
CA ASP A 217 -17.61 -5.81 14.18
C ASP A 217 -18.23 -6.35 12.90
N LYS A 218 -18.17 -7.67 12.71
CA LYS A 218 -18.77 -8.30 11.55
C LYS A 218 -20.30 -8.19 11.62
N SER A 219 -20.93 -7.88 10.51
CA SER A 219 -22.37 -8.04 10.35
C SER A 219 -22.75 -9.52 10.21
N GLU A 220 -24.01 -9.85 10.35
CA GLU A 220 -24.49 -11.22 10.14
C GLU A 220 -24.09 -11.80 8.77
N MET A 221 -24.14 -10.98 7.71
CA MET A 221 -23.69 -11.41 6.38
C MET A 221 -22.17 -11.59 6.33
N GLN A 222 -21.41 -10.71 6.94
CA GLN A 222 -19.96 -10.87 7.03
C GLN A 222 -19.56 -12.10 7.83
N GLU A 223 -20.26 -12.41 8.93
CA GLU A 223 -20.02 -13.66 9.67
C GLU A 223 -20.19 -14.89 8.78
N LYS A 224 -21.23 -14.93 7.92
CA LYS A 224 -21.43 -16.01 6.95
C LYS A 224 -20.28 -16.09 5.94
N ILE A 225 -19.90 -14.96 5.35
CA ILE A 225 -18.81 -14.87 4.36
C ILE A 225 -17.48 -15.38 4.96
N TYR A 226 -17.14 -14.95 6.19
CA TYR A 226 -15.93 -15.37 6.88
C TYR A 226 -15.97 -16.83 7.34
N ALA A 227 -17.14 -17.31 7.82
CA ALA A 227 -17.32 -18.71 8.21
C ALA A 227 -17.15 -19.69 7.04
N GLU A 228 -17.55 -19.28 5.85
CA GLU A 228 -17.34 -20.04 4.60
C GLU A 228 -15.92 -19.90 4.03
N LYS A 229 -15.01 -19.19 4.74
CA LYS A 229 -13.62 -18.96 4.34
C LYS A 229 -13.49 -18.33 2.94
N LEU A 230 -14.35 -17.37 2.67
CA LEU A 230 -14.37 -16.64 1.39
C LEU A 230 -13.51 -15.37 1.41
N VAL A 231 -12.78 -15.10 2.50
CA VAL A 231 -11.86 -13.96 2.65
C VAL A 231 -10.45 -14.48 2.92
N ASP A 232 -9.46 -13.99 2.18
CA ASP A 232 -8.04 -14.32 2.36
C ASP A 232 -7.26 -13.19 3.00
N GLY A 233 -7.76 -11.96 2.91
CA GLY A 233 -7.09 -10.80 3.45
C GLY A 233 -8.01 -9.60 3.68
N ILE A 234 -7.47 -8.58 4.32
CA ILE A 234 -8.20 -7.35 4.65
C ILE A 234 -7.34 -6.15 4.28
N GLU A 235 -7.95 -5.12 3.73
CA GLU A 235 -7.32 -3.80 3.66
C GLU A 235 -7.25 -3.19 5.05
N VAL A 236 -6.09 -3.31 5.69
CA VAL A 236 -5.82 -2.62 6.96
C VAL A 236 -5.53 -1.13 6.72
N ILE A 237 -5.12 -0.79 5.50
CA ILE A 237 -5.09 0.57 4.96
C ILE A 237 -5.79 0.53 3.61
N GLY A 238 -6.79 1.37 3.45
CA GLY A 238 -7.57 1.49 2.22
C GLY A 238 -8.29 2.81 2.11
N GLY A 239 -8.90 3.03 0.93
CA GLY A 239 -9.62 4.24 0.59
C GLY A 239 -8.72 5.33 0.00
N THR A 240 -9.34 6.28 -0.70
CA THR A 240 -8.68 7.36 -1.45
C THR A 240 -7.81 8.31 -0.61
N GLY A 241 -7.90 8.23 0.71
CA GLY A 241 -6.95 8.81 1.67
C GLY A 241 -6.49 7.69 2.59
N PRO A 242 -5.19 7.45 2.79
CA PRO A 242 -4.69 6.28 3.52
C PRO A 242 -5.26 6.24 4.95
N THR A 243 -6.32 5.47 5.14
CA THR A 243 -6.98 5.28 6.42
C THR A 243 -6.54 3.96 7.03
N LEU A 244 -5.90 4.01 8.19
CA LEU A 244 -5.52 2.83 8.95
C LEU A 244 -6.70 2.35 9.81
N TYR A 245 -6.96 1.04 9.76
CA TYR A 245 -7.96 0.34 10.58
C TYR A 245 -7.26 -0.60 11.58
N PRO A 246 -6.81 -0.12 12.76
CA PRO A 246 -5.98 -0.91 13.68
C PRO A 246 -6.61 -2.24 14.10
N LYS A 247 -7.90 -2.27 14.43
CA LYS A 247 -8.63 -3.50 14.77
C LYS A 247 -8.61 -4.57 13.67
N MET A 248 -8.33 -4.16 12.42
CA MET A 248 -8.22 -5.11 11.32
C MET A 248 -6.86 -5.80 11.30
N ILE A 249 -5.84 -5.20 11.90
CA ILE A 249 -4.55 -5.89 12.12
C ILE A 249 -4.78 -7.06 13.07
N ASP A 250 -5.49 -6.83 14.19
CA ASP A 250 -5.83 -7.87 15.15
C ASP A 250 -6.60 -9.01 14.47
N ARG A 251 -7.63 -8.67 13.69
CA ARG A 251 -8.41 -9.66 12.94
C ARG A 251 -7.55 -10.45 11.95
N CYS A 252 -6.66 -9.79 11.22
CA CYS A 252 -5.78 -10.49 10.27
C CYS A 252 -4.89 -11.51 10.99
N VAL A 253 -4.36 -11.18 12.16
CA VAL A 253 -3.52 -12.10 12.93
C VAL A 253 -4.33 -13.24 13.52
N ASP A 254 -5.46 -12.93 14.16
CA ASP A 254 -6.32 -13.92 14.84
C ASP A 254 -6.94 -14.92 13.86
N GLU A 255 -7.44 -14.45 12.73
CA GLU A 255 -8.10 -15.26 11.72
C GLU A 255 -7.15 -15.75 10.59
N LYS A 256 -5.85 -15.45 10.71
CA LYS A 256 -4.79 -15.82 9.75
C LYS A 256 -5.05 -15.29 8.34
N LEU A 257 -5.45 -14.03 8.24
CA LEU A 257 -5.71 -13.31 6.99
C LEU A 257 -4.51 -12.44 6.60
N THR A 258 -4.38 -12.18 5.33
CA THR A 258 -3.30 -11.36 4.77
C THR A 258 -3.59 -9.87 4.99
N ILE A 259 -2.57 -9.14 5.41
CA ILE A 259 -2.60 -7.68 5.55
C ILE A 259 -2.36 -7.04 4.19
N PHE A 260 -3.28 -6.18 3.75
CA PHE A 260 -3.16 -5.37 2.55
C PHE A 260 -3.15 -3.88 2.88
N SER A 261 -2.41 -3.13 2.07
CA SER A 261 -2.44 -1.67 2.00
C SER A 261 -2.57 -1.27 0.54
N ASN A 262 -3.70 -0.70 0.17
CA ASN A 262 -4.03 -0.34 -1.21
C ASN A 262 -4.50 1.11 -1.29
N THR A 263 -4.71 1.63 -2.49
CA THR A 263 -5.06 3.03 -2.66
C THR A 263 -6.54 3.30 -2.86
N ASP A 264 -7.27 2.40 -3.48
CA ASP A 264 -8.64 2.66 -3.94
C ASP A 264 -8.73 3.94 -4.78
N THR A 265 -7.73 4.12 -5.67
CA THR A 265 -7.60 5.38 -6.40
C THR A 265 -8.54 5.44 -7.60
N HIS A 266 -9.29 6.54 -7.68
CA HIS A 266 -10.24 6.83 -8.77
C HIS A 266 -9.68 7.87 -9.75
N ARG A 267 -8.87 8.81 -9.26
CA ARG A 267 -8.20 9.86 -10.03
C ARG A 267 -6.75 9.50 -10.31
N THR A 268 -6.03 10.38 -10.99
CA THR A 268 -4.60 10.15 -11.20
C THR A 268 -3.85 10.02 -9.88
N SER A 269 -2.91 9.09 -9.80
CA SER A 269 -2.11 8.87 -8.58
C SER A 269 -1.37 10.13 -8.14
N ALA A 270 -0.93 10.95 -9.10
CA ALA A 270 -0.23 12.20 -8.84
C ALA A 270 -1.06 13.26 -8.09
N GLN A 271 -2.39 13.14 -8.07
CA GLN A 271 -3.24 14.02 -7.27
C GLN A 271 -3.20 13.68 -5.77
N TYR A 272 -2.95 12.43 -5.44
CA TYR A 272 -2.88 11.94 -4.06
C TYR A 272 -1.44 11.82 -3.56
N TYR A 273 -0.53 11.44 -4.46
CA TYR A 273 0.88 11.16 -4.17
C TYR A 273 1.76 11.91 -5.18
N PRO A 274 2.06 13.20 -4.95
CA PRO A 274 2.88 13.99 -5.86
C PRO A 274 4.27 13.36 -6.06
N ARG A 275 4.65 13.15 -7.31
CA ARG A 275 5.97 12.59 -7.64
C ARG A 275 7.11 13.49 -7.16
N GLY A 276 8.16 12.87 -6.65
CA GLY A 276 9.28 13.58 -6.05
C GLY A 276 9.02 14.08 -4.63
N GLY A 277 7.87 13.71 -4.04
CA GLY A 277 7.59 13.91 -2.62
C GLY A 277 8.36 12.92 -1.73
N GLU A 278 8.33 13.17 -0.43
CA GLU A 278 8.96 12.32 0.58
C GLU A 278 8.11 11.08 0.94
N ILE A 279 6.92 10.98 0.37
CA ILE A 279 5.94 9.93 0.67
C ILE A 279 5.59 9.20 -0.63
N PHE A 280 5.71 7.88 -0.61
CA PHE A 280 5.24 7.04 -1.69
C PHE A 280 3.73 6.76 -1.55
N ARG A 281 3.10 6.34 -2.65
CA ARG A 281 1.70 5.88 -2.62
C ARG A 281 1.53 4.70 -1.67
N SER A 282 0.33 4.50 -1.14
CA SER A 282 0.02 3.30 -0.38
C SER A 282 0.24 2.06 -1.24
N MET A 283 0.84 1.03 -0.65
CA MET A 283 1.15 -0.23 -1.34
C MET A 283 1.34 -1.38 -0.36
N THR A 284 1.12 -2.57 -0.83
CA THR A 284 1.46 -3.80 -0.11
C THR A 284 2.87 -4.24 -0.52
N PHE A 285 3.78 -4.38 0.44
CA PHE A 285 5.06 -5.03 0.26
C PHE A 285 4.87 -6.54 0.35
N ILE A 286 5.29 -7.25 -0.68
CA ILE A 286 5.09 -8.70 -0.83
C ILE A 286 6.45 -9.38 -0.82
N LEU A 287 6.68 -10.27 0.14
CA LEU A 287 7.94 -10.99 0.30
C LEU A 287 7.89 -12.29 -0.52
N ALA A 288 8.45 -12.27 -1.72
CA ALA A 288 8.45 -13.39 -2.65
C ALA A 288 9.85 -13.66 -3.26
N LYS A 289 10.09 -14.85 -3.77
CA LYS A 289 11.37 -15.20 -4.39
C LYS A 289 11.54 -14.53 -5.76
N GLU A 290 10.46 -14.39 -6.48
CA GLU A 290 10.41 -13.84 -7.84
C GLU A 290 9.07 -13.13 -8.08
N CYS A 291 9.01 -12.25 -9.08
CA CYS A 291 7.79 -11.55 -9.48
C CYS A 291 7.04 -12.37 -10.53
N THR A 292 6.53 -13.53 -10.14
CA THR A 292 5.62 -14.35 -10.96
C THR A 292 4.28 -14.47 -10.26
N GLU A 293 3.19 -14.63 -11.02
CA GLU A 293 1.86 -14.79 -10.44
C GLU A 293 1.82 -15.87 -9.37
N LYS A 294 2.43 -17.04 -9.65
CA LYS A 294 2.50 -18.16 -8.71
C LYS A 294 3.22 -17.77 -7.42
N ALA A 295 4.38 -17.10 -7.50
CA ALA A 295 5.15 -16.73 -6.32
C ALA A 295 4.48 -15.61 -5.51
N ILE A 296 3.83 -14.67 -6.18
CA ILE A 296 3.04 -13.61 -5.54
C ILE A 296 1.82 -14.19 -4.84
N LYS A 297 1.02 -15.04 -5.50
CA LYS A 297 -0.11 -15.73 -4.87
C LYS A 297 0.32 -16.54 -3.65
N ASP A 298 1.41 -17.30 -3.75
CA ASP A 298 1.96 -18.06 -2.61
C ASP A 298 2.38 -17.14 -1.45
N ALA A 299 2.99 -16.00 -1.75
CA ALA A 299 3.37 -15.02 -0.72
C ALA A 299 2.14 -14.42 -0.04
N LEU A 300 1.13 -14.03 -0.81
CA LEU A 300 -0.11 -13.48 -0.29
C LEU A 300 -0.83 -14.52 0.59
N LEU A 301 -1.05 -15.74 0.11
CA LEU A 301 -1.72 -16.79 0.88
C LEU A 301 -0.94 -17.22 2.14
N LYS A 302 0.37 -17.04 2.15
CA LYS A 302 1.23 -17.28 3.33
C LYS A 302 1.43 -16.05 4.20
N ARG A 303 0.69 -14.97 3.95
CA ARG A 303 0.71 -13.72 4.74
C ARG A 303 2.11 -13.11 4.85
N ARG A 304 2.92 -13.27 3.80
CA ARG A 304 4.25 -12.65 3.71
C ARG A 304 4.10 -11.24 3.14
N THR A 305 3.45 -10.37 3.93
CA THR A 305 3.17 -9.00 3.53
C THR A 305 3.45 -8.00 4.65
N ILE A 306 3.76 -6.77 4.24
CA ILE A 306 3.83 -5.58 5.09
C ILE A 306 3.09 -4.48 4.34
N GLY A 307 2.10 -3.85 4.98
CA GLY A 307 1.45 -2.67 4.42
C GLY A 307 2.35 -1.44 4.56
N TYR A 308 2.37 -0.60 3.53
CA TYR A 308 3.03 0.70 3.57
C TYR A 308 2.05 1.81 3.21
N ALA A 309 2.02 2.87 4.01
CA ALA A 309 1.36 4.13 3.68
C ALA A 309 1.97 5.30 4.46
N ALA A 310 2.19 6.42 3.80
CA ALA A 310 2.64 7.68 4.42
C ALA A 310 3.84 7.50 5.37
N ASN A 311 4.83 6.71 4.96
CA ASN A 311 6.02 6.34 5.74
C ASN A 311 5.73 5.48 7.00
N HIS A 312 4.52 4.90 7.11
CA HIS A 312 4.20 3.91 8.12
C HIS A 312 4.26 2.50 7.53
N LEU A 313 4.69 1.54 8.36
CA LEU A 313 4.70 0.11 8.06
C LEU A 313 3.72 -0.61 8.98
N ILE A 314 2.91 -1.48 8.42
CA ILE A 314 1.85 -2.19 9.13
C ILE A 314 1.99 -3.69 8.89
N GLY A 315 2.06 -4.49 9.96
CA GLY A 315 2.24 -5.92 9.76
C GLY A 315 2.31 -6.75 11.03
N GLU A 316 2.48 -8.04 10.85
CA GLU A 316 2.84 -8.94 11.94
C GLU A 316 4.23 -8.54 12.48
N GLU A 317 4.38 -8.51 13.80
CA GLU A 317 5.61 -8.04 14.46
C GLU A 317 6.87 -8.78 13.97
N MET A 318 6.72 -10.07 13.65
CA MET A 318 7.80 -10.88 13.10
C MET A 318 8.31 -10.29 11.78
N TRP A 319 7.43 -9.98 10.82
CA TRP A 319 7.85 -9.43 9.53
C TRP A 319 8.39 -8.00 9.65
N LEU A 320 7.82 -7.19 10.55
CA LEU A 320 8.32 -5.83 10.83
C LEU A 320 9.73 -5.87 11.44
N GLY A 321 9.99 -6.81 12.35
CA GLY A 321 11.30 -7.01 12.96
C GLY A 321 12.35 -7.47 11.95
N GLU A 322 12.02 -8.46 11.12
CA GLU A 322 12.90 -8.95 10.06
C GLU A 322 13.19 -7.87 9.02
N PHE A 323 12.18 -7.06 8.66
CA PHE A 323 12.37 -5.93 7.75
C PHE A 323 13.32 -4.88 8.36
N LEU A 324 13.11 -4.51 9.63
CA LEU A 324 13.95 -3.55 10.32
C LEU A 324 15.42 -4.01 10.34
N ASN A 325 15.66 -5.26 10.73
CA ASN A 325 17.00 -5.82 10.83
C ASN A 325 17.69 -6.03 9.47
N ALA A 326 16.91 -6.19 8.41
CA ALA A 326 17.45 -6.23 7.06
C ALA A 326 17.74 -4.83 6.48
N ALA A 327 17.00 -3.80 6.92
CA ALA A 327 17.12 -2.43 6.44
C ALA A 327 18.16 -1.61 7.19
N VAL A 328 18.41 -1.91 8.48
CA VAL A 328 19.23 -1.09 9.37
C VAL A 328 20.49 -1.84 9.82
N GLU A 329 21.64 -1.41 9.33
CA GLU A 329 22.95 -1.83 9.81
C GLU A 329 23.22 -1.23 11.19
N CYS A 330 23.74 -2.04 12.14
CA CYS A 330 24.05 -1.62 13.50
C CYS A 330 25.50 -1.97 13.88
N LYS A 331 26.38 -0.98 13.96
CA LYS A 331 27.78 -1.15 14.33
C LYS A 331 28.13 -0.52 15.66
N VAL A 332 28.95 -1.19 16.46
CA VAL A 332 29.57 -0.59 17.64
C VAL A 332 30.70 0.36 17.17
N VAL A 333 30.56 1.64 17.44
CA VAL A 333 31.55 2.66 17.00
C VAL A 333 32.40 3.21 18.13
N ALA A 334 31.99 3.04 19.39
CA ALA A 334 32.82 3.37 20.55
C ALA A 334 32.35 2.60 21.80
N VAL A 335 33.32 2.31 22.68
CA VAL A 335 33.06 1.77 24.01
C VAL A 335 33.65 2.72 25.04
N ASN A 336 32.88 3.08 26.04
CA ASN A 336 33.35 3.90 27.16
C ASN A 336 33.12 3.14 28.46
N ASP A 337 34.16 2.41 28.90
CA ASP A 337 34.07 1.57 30.10
C ASP A 337 33.93 2.39 31.37
N LYS A 338 34.50 3.61 31.44
CA LYS A 338 34.37 4.52 32.61
C LYS A 338 32.92 5.00 32.79
N LYS A 339 32.21 5.21 31.71
CA LYS A 339 30.78 5.61 31.71
C LYS A 339 29.85 4.45 31.50
N GLU A 340 30.36 3.23 31.38
CA GLU A 340 29.60 1.98 31.20
C GLU A 340 28.60 2.04 30.04
N HIS A 341 28.97 2.61 28.90
CA HIS A 341 28.12 2.61 27.72
C HIS A 341 28.87 2.35 26.41
N ARG A 342 28.12 1.87 25.43
CA ARG A 342 28.53 1.71 24.04
C ARG A 342 27.79 2.71 23.16
N ALA A 343 28.48 3.25 22.18
CA ALA A 343 27.90 4.01 21.10
C ALA A 343 27.71 3.09 19.88
N PHE A 344 26.52 3.11 19.32
CA PHE A 344 26.15 2.40 18.11
C PHE A 344 25.91 3.41 17.00
N GLN A 345 26.36 3.09 15.80
CA GLN A 345 25.91 3.72 14.58
C GLN A 345 24.84 2.85 13.95
N LEU A 346 23.69 3.45 13.71
CA LEU A 346 22.58 2.83 12.96
C LEU A 346 22.56 3.48 11.58
N THR A 347 22.65 2.68 10.52
CA THR A 347 22.61 3.15 9.12
C THR A 347 21.43 2.53 8.41
N ASN A 348 20.57 3.36 7.86
CA ASN A 348 19.44 2.93 7.06
C ASN A 348 19.86 2.75 5.59
N HIS A 349 19.64 1.57 5.04
CA HIS A 349 19.96 1.22 3.65
C HIS A 349 18.73 1.12 2.74
N CYS A 350 17.56 1.62 3.18
CA CYS A 350 16.35 1.56 2.38
C CYS A 350 15.64 2.91 2.25
N SER A 351 14.63 2.96 1.40
CA SER A 351 13.83 4.16 1.10
C SER A 351 12.78 4.49 2.16
N VAL A 352 12.61 3.68 3.20
CA VAL A 352 11.63 3.91 4.28
C VAL A 352 12.35 4.48 5.50
N PRO A 353 11.90 5.61 6.07
CA PRO A 353 12.46 6.13 7.32
C PRO A 353 12.01 5.30 8.52
N PHE A 354 12.75 5.40 9.63
CA PHE A 354 12.38 4.81 10.91
C PHE A 354 12.35 5.86 12.01
N VAL A 355 11.32 5.80 12.84
CA VAL A 355 11.14 6.69 13.99
C VAL A 355 11.26 5.86 15.27
N PHE A 356 12.39 5.96 15.93
CA PHE A 356 12.70 5.18 17.14
C PHE A 356 12.41 5.99 18.40
N ARG A 357 11.69 5.40 19.36
CA ARG A 357 11.50 6.00 20.68
C ARG A 357 12.11 5.13 21.78
N ARG A 358 12.86 5.78 22.66
CA ARG A 358 13.38 5.20 23.90
C ARG A 358 13.11 6.13 25.07
N GLY A 359 12.18 5.77 25.93
CA GLY A 359 11.72 6.65 27.00
C GLY A 359 11.09 7.93 26.43
N LYS A 360 11.68 9.09 26.76
CA LYS A 360 11.21 10.39 26.27
C LYS A 360 11.94 10.88 25.02
N THR A 361 12.91 10.11 24.52
CA THR A 361 13.75 10.53 23.37
C THR A 361 13.29 9.83 22.12
N THR A 362 13.07 10.61 21.06
CA THR A 362 12.78 10.14 19.70
C THR A 362 13.99 10.39 18.80
N TYR A 363 14.29 9.43 17.94
CA TYR A 363 15.34 9.49 16.92
C TYR A 363 14.71 9.20 15.57
N THR A 364 14.95 10.05 14.59
CA THR A 364 14.55 9.79 13.21
C THR A 364 15.76 9.32 12.42
N LEU A 365 15.66 8.14 11.82
CA LEU A 365 16.65 7.58 10.92
C LEU A 365 16.10 7.65 9.50
N ASN A 366 16.48 8.71 8.79
CA ASN A 366 16.02 8.95 7.42
C ASN A 366 16.57 7.91 6.43
N PRO A 367 15.94 7.74 5.25
CA PRO A 367 16.46 6.91 4.19
C PRO A 367 17.93 7.23 3.86
N PHE A 368 18.77 6.20 3.80
CA PHE A 368 20.21 6.30 3.45
C PHE A 368 21.05 7.21 4.37
N HIS A 369 20.57 7.43 5.60
CA HIS A 369 21.31 8.20 6.62
C HIS A 369 21.76 7.32 7.78
N SER A 370 22.64 7.88 8.59
CA SER A 370 23.11 7.25 9.83
C SER A 370 22.84 8.15 11.04
N ILE A 371 22.53 7.52 12.16
CA ILE A 371 22.46 8.19 13.47
C ILE A 371 23.36 7.46 14.48
N ARG A 372 23.76 8.18 15.53
CA ARG A 372 24.50 7.61 16.64
C ARG A 372 23.63 7.57 17.89
N VAL A 373 23.60 6.42 18.53
CA VAL A 373 22.84 6.18 19.78
C VAL A 373 23.73 5.55 20.84
N ASN A 374 23.44 5.82 22.13
CA ASN A 374 24.24 5.28 23.23
C ASN A 374 23.38 4.38 24.10
N PHE A 375 23.90 3.21 24.46
CA PHE A 375 23.28 2.26 25.38
C PHE A 375 24.22 1.88 26.51
N GLY A 376 23.72 1.95 27.74
CA GLY A 376 24.47 1.58 28.93
C GLY A 376 24.50 0.09 29.18
N LYS A 377 25.22 -0.34 30.22
CA LYS A 377 25.15 -1.71 30.72
C LYS A 377 23.83 -1.96 31.42
N ASN A 378 23.34 -3.18 31.30
CA ASN A 378 22.26 -3.69 32.12
C ASN A 378 22.77 -3.89 33.56
N LYS A 379 22.10 -3.28 34.53
CA LYS A 379 22.51 -3.31 35.92
C LYS A 379 22.41 -4.70 36.56
N GLU A 380 21.55 -5.56 36.06
CA GLU A 380 21.29 -6.90 36.61
C GLU A 380 22.36 -7.92 36.20
N ASN A 381 22.83 -7.85 34.96
CA ASN A 381 23.76 -8.84 34.40
C ASN A 381 25.12 -8.28 33.97
N GLY A 382 25.33 -6.95 34.10
CA GLY A 382 26.59 -6.27 33.73
C GLY A 382 26.93 -6.26 32.24
N LYS A 383 26.07 -6.79 31.37
CA LYS A 383 26.27 -6.80 29.91
C LYS A 383 25.80 -5.48 29.28
N TYR A 384 26.42 -5.07 28.21
CA TYR A 384 25.96 -3.93 27.43
C TYR A 384 24.62 -4.26 26.75
N ASN A 385 23.65 -3.34 26.88
CA ASN A 385 22.36 -3.47 26.22
C ASN A 385 22.51 -3.38 24.70
N THR A 386 21.75 -4.20 24.00
CA THR A 386 21.55 -4.10 22.55
C THR A 386 20.55 -2.96 22.25
N PRO A 387 20.70 -2.24 21.14
CA PRO A 387 19.73 -1.23 20.74
C PRO A 387 18.32 -1.81 20.65
N LYS A 388 17.41 -1.30 21.48
CA LYS A 388 16.00 -1.69 21.51
C LYS A 388 15.13 -0.45 21.59
N PHE A 389 14.13 -0.37 20.72
CA PHE A 389 13.29 0.82 20.56
C PHE A 389 11.83 0.44 20.32
N ALA A 390 10.90 1.27 20.76
CA ALA A 390 9.58 1.31 20.13
C ALA A 390 9.74 2.00 18.78
N VAL A 391 9.22 1.40 17.71
CA VAL A 391 9.31 1.95 16.35
C VAL A 391 7.99 2.63 16.00
N GLU A 392 7.93 3.96 16.17
CA GLU A 392 6.68 4.72 16.19
C GLU A 392 5.97 4.82 14.84
N ASN A 393 6.68 4.61 13.74
CA ASN A 393 6.08 4.50 12.42
C ASN A 393 5.86 3.05 11.96
N MET A 394 5.81 2.10 12.90
CA MET A 394 5.36 0.73 12.68
C MET A 394 4.13 0.45 13.53
N TRP A 395 3.18 -0.32 12.98
CA TRP A 395 1.93 -0.68 13.63
C TRP A 395 1.72 -2.19 13.60
N THR A 396 1.36 -2.74 14.74
CA THR A 396 1.06 -4.16 14.90
C THR A 396 -0.19 -4.34 15.75
N VAL A 397 -0.49 -5.56 16.18
CA VAL A 397 -1.68 -5.89 16.98
C VAL A 397 -1.84 -5.01 18.22
N GLY A 398 -3.09 -4.77 18.61
CA GLY A 398 -3.44 -4.00 19.80
C GLY A 398 -3.23 -2.50 19.66
N ASP A 399 -3.28 -1.96 18.45
CA ASP A 399 -3.06 -0.52 18.17
C ASP A 399 -1.74 -0.03 18.78
N LYS A 400 -0.66 -0.82 18.58
CA LYS A 400 0.64 -0.59 19.22
C LYS A 400 1.77 -0.44 18.21
N HIS A 401 2.79 0.26 18.67
CA HIS A 401 4.09 0.29 18.01
C HIS A 401 4.95 -0.87 18.54
N PRO A 402 5.51 -1.72 17.68
CA PRO A 402 6.34 -2.83 18.13
C PRO A 402 7.61 -2.33 18.83
N VAL A 403 8.06 -3.07 19.84
CA VAL A 403 9.32 -2.81 20.55
C VAL A 403 10.38 -3.78 20.04
N LEU A 404 11.16 -3.34 19.06
CA LEU A 404 12.09 -4.17 18.32
C LEU A 404 13.53 -3.99 18.77
N THR A 405 14.30 -5.07 18.71
CA THR A 405 15.76 -5.07 18.90
C THR A 405 16.44 -4.99 17.56
N ILE A 406 17.41 -4.09 17.42
CA ILE A 406 18.26 -4.02 16.22
C ILE A 406 19.48 -4.91 16.46
N GLU A 407 19.68 -5.89 15.62
CA GLU A 407 20.81 -6.81 15.72
C GLU A 407 22.13 -6.07 15.43
N ILE A 408 23.18 -6.45 16.15
CA ILE A 408 24.52 -5.86 15.95
C ILE A 408 25.22 -6.71 14.90
N ASP A 409 25.71 -6.05 13.86
CA ASP A 409 26.49 -6.70 12.82
C ASP A 409 27.78 -7.30 13.42
N LYS A 410 28.09 -8.49 12.95
CA LYS A 410 29.26 -9.27 13.41
C LYS A 410 30.57 -8.75 12.84
#